data_f3196dab96f515dea053abc34b85f1d6
#
_entry.id   f3196dab96f515dea053abc34b85f1d6
#
_cell.length_a   1.000
_cell.length_b   1.000
_cell.length_c   1.000
_cell.angle_alpha   90.00
_cell.angle_beta   90.00
_cell.angle_gamma   90.00
#
_symmetry.space_group_name_H-M   'P 1'
#
loop_
_entity.id
_entity.type
_entity.pdbx_description
1 polymer ?
#
loop_
_entity_poly.entity_id
_entity_poly.type
_entity_poly.pdbx_seq_one_letter_code
_entity_poly.pdbx_strand_id
1 'polypeptide(L)'
;AFQRVLALYINGYDLISIKHNNPLLINDISKELIGMVIEKQTDTISILKNLIVVPKENIEGIISRIRFMLLEQSNTLVKIAQGTEKIEKLQTEEKLLDYNILYTLRYISKYEQSQDAYRLFSFCIIIDLIADLITEIGIHIKKEIKLAKLIKSTIEKYTSLAFKGDLQNLNRELRTFRNGIEKKSFVDGLAYGLAEAMYNFIGYMVEK
;
A
#
# COMPACT_ATOMS: atom_id res chain seq x y z
N ALA A 1 -17.52 8.64 -8.57
CA ALA A 1 -17.19 9.87 -7.81
C ALA A 1 -15.89 9.69 -7.02
N PHE A 2 -15.75 8.65 -6.20
CA PHE A 2 -14.59 8.41 -5.33
C PHE A 2 -13.24 8.44 -6.08
N GLN A 3 -13.09 7.64 -7.14
CA GLN A 3 -11.85 7.57 -7.93
C GLN A 3 -11.38 8.94 -8.48
N ARG A 4 -12.34 9.81 -8.87
CA ARG A 4 -11.98 11.15 -9.34
C ARG A 4 -11.48 12.05 -8.22
N VAL A 5 -12.09 11.96 -7.04
CA VAL A 5 -11.64 12.70 -5.85
C VAL A 5 -10.25 12.23 -5.44
N LEU A 6 -10.03 10.92 -5.44
CA LEU A 6 -8.75 10.29 -5.15
C LEU A 6 -7.66 10.76 -6.13
N ALA A 7 -7.95 10.76 -7.43
CA ALA A 7 -7.02 11.25 -8.45
C ALA A 7 -6.65 12.73 -8.24
N LEU A 8 -7.62 13.58 -7.92
CA LEU A 8 -7.36 14.99 -7.61
C LEU A 8 -6.53 15.15 -6.33
N TYR A 9 -6.82 14.36 -5.31
CA TYR A 9 -6.04 14.35 -4.06
C TYR A 9 -4.60 13.96 -4.31
N ILE A 10 -4.34 12.84 -4.99
CA ILE A 10 -3.00 12.36 -5.33
C ILE A 10 -2.24 13.39 -6.18
N ASN A 11 -2.92 14.05 -7.13
CA ASN A 11 -2.31 15.12 -7.93
C ASN A 11 -2.07 16.43 -7.16
N GLY A 12 -2.28 16.46 -5.85
CA GLY A 12 -1.88 17.55 -4.98
C GLY A 12 -2.85 18.72 -4.89
N TYR A 13 -4.10 18.60 -5.38
CA TYR A 13 -5.10 19.67 -5.27
C TYR A 13 -5.45 19.93 -3.80
N ASP A 14 -5.34 21.19 -3.37
CA ASP A 14 -5.66 21.61 -2.00
C ASP A 14 -7.13 21.96 -1.81
N LEU A 15 -7.88 22.15 -2.91
CA LEU A 15 -9.30 22.43 -2.89
C LEU A 15 -9.98 21.57 -3.95
N ILE A 16 -10.96 20.74 -3.53
CA ILE A 16 -11.70 19.83 -4.40
C ILE A 16 -13.19 20.10 -4.23
N SER A 17 -13.86 20.59 -5.28
CA SER A 17 -15.30 20.76 -5.30
C SER A 17 -15.98 19.54 -5.93
N ILE A 18 -16.94 18.96 -5.22
CA ILE A 18 -17.61 17.71 -5.60
C ILE A 18 -19.10 17.96 -5.72
N LYS A 19 -19.67 17.73 -6.90
CA LYS A 19 -21.14 17.62 -7.07
C LYS A 19 -21.56 16.19 -6.75
N HIS A 20 -22.57 16.04 -5.89
CA HIS A 20 -23.06 14.75 -5.42
C HIS A 20 -24.55 14.78 -5.10
N ASN A 21 -25.13 13.62 -4.86
CA ASN A 21 -26.48 13.41 -4.36
C ASN A 21 -26.52 12.67 -3.02
N ASN A 22 -25.34 12.44 -2.41
CA ASN A 22 -25.21 11.76 -1.14
C ASN A 22 -24.10 12.43 -0.30
N PRO A 23 -24.44 13.31 0.66
CA PRO A 23 -23.50 13.97 1.53
C PRO A 23 -22.70 12.99 2.43
N LEU A 24 -23.33 11.89 2.87
CA LEU A 24 -22.70 10.91 3.76
C LEU A 24 -21.50 10.24 3.08
N LEU A 25 -21.61 9.93 1.79
CA LEU A 25 -20.49 9.38 1.01
C LEU A 25 -19.28 10.32 1.02
N ILE A 26 -19.50 11.64 0.99
CA ILE A 26 -18.39 12.60 1.03
C ILE A 26 -17.73 12.64 2.40
N ASN A 27 -18.50 12.46 3.47
CA ASN A 27 -17.92 12.33 4.82
C ASN A 27 -17.00 11.12 4.93
N ASP A 28 -17.37 9.99 4.33
CA ASP A 28 -16.54 8.79 4.36
C ASP A 28 -15.28 8.97 3.49
N ILE A 29 -15.41 9.52 2.29
CA ILE A 29 -14.28 9.88 1.42
C ILE A 29 -13.30 10.80 2.16
N SER A 30 -13.78 11.83 2.85
CA SER A 30 -12.88 12.79 3.53
C SER A 30 -12.06 12.17 4.64
N LYS A 31 -12.56 11.12 5.32
CA LYS A 31 -11.84 10.38 6.36
C LYS A 31 -10.66 9.57 5.82
N GLU A 32 -10.73 9.14 4.56
CA GLU A 32 -9.68 8.35 3.91
C GLU A 32 -8.55 9.23 3.35
N LEU A 33 -8.77 10.54 3.25
CA LEU A 33 -7.82 11.48 2.65
C LEU A 33 -7.11 12.30 3.71
N ILE A 34 -5.91 11.88 4.11
CA ILE A 34 -5.13 12.55 5.16
C ILE A 34 -4.98 14.05 4.85
N GLY A 35 -5.39 14.88 5.81
CA GLY A 35 -5.30 16.33 5.71
C GLY A 35 -6.47 17.02 5.02
N MET A 36 -7.37 16.28 4.37
CA MET A 36 -8.57 16.86 3.78
C MET A 36 -9.68 16.97 4.81
N VAL A 37 -10.33 18.11 4.85
CA VAL A 37 -11.53 18.36 5.66
C VAL A 37 -12.65 18.90 4.78
N ILE A 38 -13.89 18.72 5.22
CA ILE A 38 -15.04 19.34 4.58
C ILE A 38 -15.12 20.79 5.05
N GLU A 39 -14.79 21.73 4.16
CA GLU A 39 -14.92 23.17 4.42
C GLU A 39 -16.36 23.65 4.26
N LYS A 40 -17.09 23.09 3.29
CA LYS A 40 -18.49 23.41 3.02
C LYS A 40 -19.21 22.18 2.51
N GLN A 41 -20.44 21.97 2.97
CA GLN A 41 -21.31 20.90 2.49
C GLN A 41 -22.75 21.39 2.37
N THR A 42 -23.37 21.05 1.25
CA THR A 42 -24.81 21.20 0.97
C THR A 42 -25.34 19.84 0.50
N ASP A 43 -26.62 19.75 0.21
CA ASP A 43 -27.23 18.50 -0.30
C ASP A 43 -26.67 18.05 -1.66
N THR A 44 -26.06 18.95 -2.42
CA THR A 44 -25.60 18.68 -3.80
C THR A 44 -24.14 19.02 -4.08
N ILE A 45 -23.49 19.77 -3.20
CA ILE A 45 -22.11 20.21 -3.38
C ILE A 45 -21.36 20.12 -2.05
N SER A 46 -20.18 19.52 -2.08
CA SER A 46 -19.22 19.58 -0.99
C SER A 46 -17.88 20.13 -1.49
N ILE A 47 -17.20 20.86 -0.61
CA ILE A 47 -15.85 21.40 -0.85
C ILE A 47 -14.93 20.75 0.18
N LEU A 48 -13.98 19.98 -0.30
CA LEU A 48 -12.88 19.44 0.50
C LEU A 48 -11.69 20.37 0.41
N LYS A 49 -11.07 20.68 1.55
CA LYS A 49 -9.90 21.55 1.66
C LYS A 49 -8.79 20.87 2.45
N ASN A 50 -7.59 20.96 1.93
CA ASN A 50 -6.40 20.50 2.65
C ASN A 50 -6.01 21.53 3.73
N LEU A 51 -5.92 21.07 4.99
CA LEU A 51 -5.47 21.88 6.12
C LEU A 51 -4.02 21.63 6.52
N ILE A 52 -3.40 20.56 6.01
CA ILE A 52 -2.02 20.24 6.37
C ILE A 52 -1.08 21.01 5.43
N VAL A 53 -0.36 21.97 5.99
CA VAL A 53 0.88 22.43 5.38
C VAL A 53 1.92 21.38 5.71
N VAL A 54 2.24 20.53 4.74
CA VAL A 54 3.24 19.48 4.92
C VAL A 54 4.59 20.16 5.19
N PRO A 55 5.20 19.95 6.37
CA PRO A 55 6.60 20.28 6.56
C PRO A 55 7.39 19.55 5.46
N LYS A 56 8.55 20.06 5.05
CA LYS A 56 9.48 19.30 4.20
C LYS A 56 9.93 18.05 4.98
N GLU A 57 9.05 17.05 5.03
CA GLU A 57 9.44 15.73 5.54
C GLU A 57 10.46 15.15 4.56
N ASN A 58 11.47 14.49 5.12
CA ASN A 58 12.37 13.70 4.30
C ASN A 58 11.55 12.53 3.71
N ILE A 59 11.47 12.43 2.39
CA ILE A 59 10.75 11.36 1.69
C ILE A 59 11.20 9.96 2.17
N GLU A 60 12.48 9.80 2.54
CA GLU A 60 13.00 8.55 3.11
C GLU A 60 12.31 8.18 4.43
N GLY A 61 11.95 9.15 5.27
CA GLY A 61 11.21 8.92 6.51
C GLY A 61 9.80 8.42 6.25
N ILE A 62 9.13 8.99 5.24
CA ILE A 62 7.78 8.59 4.82
C ILE A 62 7.81 7.14 4.29
N ILE A 63 8.74 6.85 3.40
CA ILE A 63 8.90 5.50 2.82
C ILE A 63 9.29 4.47 3.89
N SER A 64 10.15 4.84 4.85
CA SER A 64 10.50 3.96 5.97
C SER A 64 9.30 3.60 6.83
N ARG A 65 8.35 4.52 7.01
CA ARG A 65 7.08 4.28 7.71
C ARG A 65 6.22 3.27 6.97
N ILE A 66 6.02 3.44 5.66
CA ILE A 66 5.28 2.49 4.80
C ILE A 66 5.91 1.09 4.89
N ARG A 67 7.23 1.01 4.77
CA ARG A 67 7.96 -0.25 4.92
C ARG A 67 7.71 -0.91 6.26
N PHE A 68 7.79 -0.15 7.37
CA PHE A 68 7.51 -0.67 8.71
C PHE A 68 6.08 -1.22 8.81
N MET A 69 5.09 -0.50 8.29
CA MET A 69 3.69 -0.93 8.34
C MET A 69 3.47 -2.24 7.54
N LEU A 70 4.07 -2.38 6.37
CA LEU A 70 4.00 -3.63 5.60
C LEU A 70 4.66 -4.81 6.34
N LEU A 71 5.76 -4.57 7.04
CA LEU A 71 6.40 -5.60 7.87
C LEU A 71 5.50 -6.02 9.05
N GLU A 72 4.83 -5.08 9.72
CA GLU A 72 3.88 -5.39 10.78
C GLU A 72 2.68 -6.17 10.25
N GLN A 73 2.14 -5.83 9.10
CA GLN A 73 1.07 -6.57 8.44
C GLN A 73 1.50 -8.03 8.16
N SER A 74 2.75 -8.25 7.68
CA SER A 74 3.29 -9.59 7.47
C SER A 74 3.50 -10.38 8.78
N ASN A 75 3.83 -9.70 9.90
CA ASN A 75 3.89 -10.29 11.23
C ASN A 75 2.49 -10.73 11.70
N THR A 76 1.48 -9.89 11.48
CA THR A 76 0.08 -10.18 11.82
C THR A 76 -0.44 -11.37 11.03
N LEU A 77 -0.09 -11.50 9.74
CA LEU A 77 -0.41 -12.68 8.93
C LEU A 77 0.10 -13.99 9.57
N VAL A 78 1.34 -14.00 10.09
CA VAL A 78 1.89 -15.18 10.78
C VAL A 78 1.09 -15.51 12.03
N LYS A 79 0.70 -14.50 12.83
CA LYS A 79 -0.12 -14.68 14.04
C LYS A 79 -1.52 -15.22 13.72
N ILE A 80 -2.13 -14.76 12.62
CA ILE A 80 -3.41 -15.29 12.13
C ILE A 80 -3.27 -16.77 11.76
N ALA A 81 -2.23 -17.14 10.99
CA ALA A 81 -1.98 -18.53 10.65
C ALA A 81 -1.72 -19.42 11.88
N GLN A 82 -1.18 -18.86 12.98
CA GLN A 82 -0.99 -19.52 14.27
C GLN A 82 -2.28 -19.59 15.09
N GLY A 83 -3.33 -18.85 14.72
CA GLY A 83 -4.58 -18.74 15.50
C GLY A 83 -4.47 -17.85 16.74
N THR A 84 -3.44 -16.99 16.83
CA THR A 84 -3.20 -16.09 17.98
C THR A 84 -3.65 -14.65 17.72
N GLU A 85 -4.09 -14.35 16.49
CA GLU A 85 -4.60 -13.03 16.11
C GLU A 85 -5.82 -13.19 15.18
N LYS A 86 -6.65 -12.14 15.09
CA LYS A 86 -7.87 -12.10 14.28
C LYS A 86 -7.63 -11.32 12.98
N ILE A 87 -8.42 -11.65 11.96
CA ILE A 87 -8.34 -11.02 10.63
C ILE A 87 -8.67 -9.52 10.67
N GLU A 88 -9.54 -9.08 11.54
CA GLU A 88 -9.94 -7.67 11.68
C GLU A 88 -8.76 -6.75 11.99
N LYS A 89 -7.73 -7.27 12.68
CA LYS A 89 -6.49 -6.53 12.92
C LYS A 89 -5.72 -6.31 11.63
N LEU A 90 -5.58 -7.35 10.81
CA LEU A 90 -4.89 -7.26 9.52
C LEU A 90 -5.58 -6.27 8.59
N GLN A 91 -6.93 -6.31 8.53
CA GLN A 91 -7.73 -5.36 7.76
C GLN A 91 -7.60 -3.91 8.26
N THR A 92 -7.41 -3.72 9.57
CA THR A 92 -7.15 -2.39 10.14
C THR A 92 -5.76 -1.89 9.78
N GLU A 93 -4.75 -2.76 9.81
CA GLU A 93 -3.37 -2.44 9.42
C GLU A 93 -3.28 -2.10 7.92
N GLU A 94 -4.01 -2.82 7.04
CA GLU A 94 -4.15 -2.52 5.61
C GLU A 94 -4.68 -1.11 5.39
N LYS A 95 -5.84 -0.77 5.96
CA LYS A 95 -6.42 0.58 5.83
C LYS A 95 -5.48 1.69 6.28
N LEU A 96 -4.75 1.48 7.36
CA LEU A 96 -3.75 2.46 7.82
C LEU A 96 -2.60 2.61 6.83
N LEU A 97 -2.18 1.50 6.21
CA LEU A 97 -1.15 1.51 5.18
C LEU A 97 -1.64 2.24 3.92
N ASP A 98 -2.86 1.96 3.45
CA ASP A 98 -3.49 2.64 2.30
C ASP A 98 -3.51 4.16 2.49
N TYR A 99 -3.95 4.64 3.66
CA TYR A 99 -3.96 6.08 3.96
C TYR A 99 -2.56 6.69 3.87
N ASN A 100 -1.53 5.99 4.38
CA ASN A 100 -0.15 6.46 4.30
C ASN A 100 0.38 6.40 2.87
N ILE A 101 0.01 5.41 2.08
CA ILE A 101 0.35 5.30 0.65
C ILE A 101 -0.26 6.48 -0.12
N LEU A 102 -1.57 6.72 0.04
CA LEU A 102 -2.27 7.84 -0.63
C LEU A 102 -1.64 9.20 -0.28
N TYR A 103 -1.31 9.40 1.00
CA TYR A 103 -0.60 10.59 1.44
C TYR A 103 0.79 10.71 0.79
N THR A 104 1.51 9.59 0.69
CA THR A 104 2.85 9.54 0.08
C THR A 104 2.79 9.83 -1.42
N LEU A 105 1.82 9.25 -2.14
CA LEU A 105 1.60 9.53 -3.56
C LEU A 105 1.31 11.02 -3.79
N ARG A 106 0.45 11.62 -2.95
CA ARG A 106 0.20 13.06 -2.96
C ARG A 106 1.47 13.87 -2.70
N TYR A 107 2.27 13.47 -1.70
CA TYR A 107 3.53 14.13 -1.38
C TYR A 107 4.49 14.10 -2.57
N ILE A 108 4.70 12.92 -3.16
CA ILE A 108 5.55 12.75 -4.34
C ILE A 108 5.07 13.65 -5.49
N SER A 109 3.79 13.58 -5.83
CA SER A 109 3.21 14.35 -6.95
C SER A 109 3.33 15.86 -6.75
N LYS A 110 3.27 16.34 -5.50
CA LYS A 110 3.23 17.77 -5.20
C LYS A 110 4.61 18.39 -4.97
N TYR A 111 5.52 17.64 -4.37
CA TYR A 111 6.76 18.20 -3.83
C TYR A 111 8.03 17.54 -4.37
N GLU A 112 7.95 16.32 -4.89
CA GLU A 112 9.09 15.59 -5.38
C GLU A 112 9.22 15.75 -6.90
N GLN A 113 10.30 16.42 -7.34
CA GLN A 113 10.57 16.69 -8.76
C GLN A 113 11.82 15.96 -9.25
N SER A 114 12.38 15.05 -8.44
CA SER A 114 13.57 14.29 -8.79
C SER A 114 13.27 13.23 -9.86
N GLN A 115 14.32 12.72 -10.49
CA GLN A 115 14.19 11.56 -11.37
C GLN A 115 13.69 10.31 -10.62
N ASP A 116 13.87 10.28 -9.31
CA ASP A 116 13.43 9.17 -8.47
C ASP A 116 11.93 9.24 -8.11
N ALA A 117 11.24 10.36 -8.37
CA ALA A 117 9.81 10.52 -8.09
C ALA A 117 8.97 9.41 -8.74
N TYR A 118 9.23 9.07 -10.00
CA TYR A 118 8.52 7.99 -10.69
C TYR A 118 8.77 6.61 -10.03
N ARG A 119 10.00 6.33 -9.62
CA ARG A 119 10.37 5.08 -8.94
C ARG A 119 9.67 4.97 -7.59
N LEU A 120 9.65 6.07 -6.81
CA LEU A 120 8.97 6.13 -5.52
C LEU A 120 7.46 5.97 -5.68
N PHE A 121 6.89 6.61 -6.69
CA PHE A 121 5.46 6.48 -7.00
C PHE A 121 5.10 5.03 -7.35
N SER A 122 5.86 4.41 -8.26
CA SER A 122 5.66 3.00 -8.65
C SER A 122 5.87 2.05 -7.46
N PHE A 123 6.85 2.33 -6.59
CA PHE A 123 7.06 1.58 -5.36
C PHE A 123 5.84 1.62 -4.45
N CYS A 124 5.23 2.79 -4.24
CA CYS A 124 4.03 2.94 -3.43
C CYS A 124 2.85 2.12 -3.99
N ILE A 125 2.62 2.18 -5.30
CA ILE A 125 1.54 1.40 -5.95
C ILE A 125 1.75 -0.11 -5.79
N ILE A 126 2.99 -0.59 -5.91
CA ILE A 126 3.29 -2.02 -5.72
C ILE A 126 3.14 -2.44 -4.26
N ILE A 127 3.53 -1.60 -3.30
CA ILE A 127 3.31 -1.89 -1.86
C ILE A 127 1.82 -1.98 -1.54
N ASP A 128 0.98 -1.11 -2.11
CA ASP A 128 -0.47 -1.15 -1.99
C ASP A 128 -1.02 -2.52 -2.44
N LEU A 129 -0.67 -2.95 -3.65
CA LEU A 129 -1.05 -4.25 -4.17
C LEU A 129 -0.54 -5.43 -3.31
N ILE A 130 0.67 -5.32 -2.76
CA ILE A 130 1.23 -6.34 -1.86
C ILE A 130 0.41 -6.41 -0.56
N ALA A 131 0.01 -5.27 -0.01
CA ALA A 131 -0.79 -5.19 1.22
C ALA A 131 -2.18 -5.82 1.03
N ASP A 132 -2.85 -5.50 -0.09
CA ASP A 132 -4.13 -6.12 -0.48
C ASP A 132 -4.01 -7.64 -0.54
N LEU A 133 -2.97 -8.16 -1.22
CA LEU A 133 -2.75 -9.60 -1.36
C LEU A 133 -2.43 -10.28 -0.03
N ILE A 134 -1.71 -9.62 0.89
CA ILE A 134 -1.46 -10.14 2.25
C ILE A 134 -2.77 -10.27 3.02
N THR A 135 -3.65 -9.28 2.92
CA THR A 135 -4.96 -9.31 3.58
C THR A 135 -5.85 -10.40 3.00
N GLU A 136 -5.90 -10.53 1.69
CA GLU A 136 -6.66 -11.60 1.02
C GLU A 136 -6.13 -13.00 1.40
N ILE A 137 -4.81 -13.17 1.45
CA ILE A 137 -4.18 -14.40 1.97
C ILE A 137 -4.61 -14.62 3.43
N GLY A 138 -4.61 -13.59 4.26
CA GLY A 138 -5.00 -13.66 5.68
C GLY A 138 -6.40 -14.17 5.90
N ILE A 139 -7.35 -13.82 5.02
CA ILE A 139 -8.74 -14.31 5.06
C ILE A 139 -8.80 -15.83 4.87
N HIS A 140 -7.89 -16.40 4.10
CA HIS A 140 -7.93 -17.79 3.64
C HIS A 140 -6.86 -18.71 4.25
N ILE A 141 -5.87 -18.20 4.98
CA ILE A 141 -4.61 -18.90 5.36
C ILE A 141 -4.75 -20.00 6.43
N LYS A 142 -5.87 -20.52 6.71
CA LYS A 142 -6.19 -21.55 7.71
C LYS A 142 -5.01 -22.46 8.13
N LYS A 143 -4.27 -22.08 9.20
CA LYS A 143 -3.17 -22.87 9.80
C LYS A 143 -1.96 -23.17 8.90
N GLU A 144 -1.84 -22.51 7.76
CA GLU A 144 -0.68 -22.66 6.87
C GLU A 144 0.53 -21.82 7.36
N ILE A 145 1.01 -22.12 8.57
CA ILE A 145 2.06 -21.36 9.27
C ILE A 145 3.36 -21.31 8.45
N LYS A 146 3.68 -22.39 7.71
CA LYS A 146 4.90 -22.43 6.88
C LYS A 146 4.82 -21.41 5.76
N LEU A 147 3.70 -21.32 5.07
CA LEU A 147 3.47 -20.34 4.00
C LEU A 147 3.49 -18.91 4.55
N ALA A 148 2.81 -18.64 5.67
CA ALA A 148 2.82 -17.33 6.31
C ALA A 148 4.24 -16.86 6.67
N LYS A 149 5.07 -17.77 7.24
CA LYS A 149 6.47 -17.47 7.56
C LYS A 149 7.32 -17.24 6.31
N LEU A 150 7.06 -18.00 5.23
CA LEU A 150 7.74 -17.81 3.95
C LEU A 150 7.42 -16.44 3.36
N ILE A 151 6.13 -16.04 3.34
CA ILE A 151 5.67 -14.73 2.88
C ILE A 151 6.35 -13.62 3.71
N LYS A 152 6.31 -13.70 5.04
CA LYS A 152 6.95 -12.71 5.93
C LYS A 152 8.43 -12.56 5.61
N SER A 153 9.18 -13.66 5.57
CA SER A 153 10.63 -13.64 5.26
C SER A 153 10.91 -13.02 3.88
N THR A 154 10.03 -13.28 2.91
CA THR A 154 10.16 -12.71 1.57
C THR A 154 9.92 -11.20 1.58
N ILE A 155 8.90 -10.72 2.31
CA ILE A 155 8.60 -9.28 2.44
C ILE A 155 9.76 -8.55 3.15
N GLU A 156 10.35 -9.13 4.20
CA GLU A 156 11.52 -8.57 4.87
C GLU A 156 12.69 -8.36 3.90
N LYS A 157 12.99 -9.37 3.09
CA LYS A 157 14.06 -9.31 2.08
C LYS A 157 13.69 -8.34 0.95
N TYR A 158 12.46 -8.44 0.42
CA TYR A 158 11.97 -7.57 -0.64
C TYR A 158 12.10 -6.09 -0.26
N THR A 159 11.56 -5.70 0.88
CA THR A 159 11.60 -4.30 1.32
C THR A 159 13.03 -3.82 1.58
N SER A 160 13.94 -4.71 2.05
CA SER A 160 15.34 -4.38 2.27
C SER A 160 16.11 -4.21 0.96
N LEU A 161 15.94 -5.13 0.00
CA LEU A 161 16.70 -5.16 -1.26
C LEU A 161 16.17 -4.12 -2.27
N ALA A 162 14.85 -3.96 -2.36
CA ALA A 162 14.23 -2.97 -3.22
C ALA A 162 14.68 -1.55 -2.84
N PHE A 163 14.74 -1.26 -1.54
CA PHE A 163 15.17 0.03 -1.04
C PHE A 163 16.65 0.33 -1.31
N LYS A 164 17.49 -0.71 -1.33
CA LYS A 164 18.92 -0.59 -1.66
C LYS A 164 19.20 -0.57 -3.16
N GLY A 165 18.19 -0.84 -4.01
CA GLY A 165 18.37 -0.99 -5.45
C GLY A 165 19.12 -2.26 -5.84
N ASP A 166 19.22 -3.28 -4.95
CA ASP A 166 19.89 -4.53 -5.21
C ASP A 166 18.98 -5.51 -5.98
N LEU A 167 18.77 -5.21 -7.25
CA LEU A 167 17.83 -5.93 -8.11
C LEU A 167 18.24 -7.37 -8.42
N GLN A 168 19.55 -7.67 -8.43
CA GLN A 168 20.04 -9.04 -8.69
C GLN A 168 19.67 -9.97 -7.54
N ASN A 169 19.98 -9.56 -6.31
CA ASN A 169 19.62 -10.33 -5.13
C ASN A 169 18.10 -10.39 -4.94
N LEU A 170 17.38 -9.30 -5.22
CA LEU A 170 15.94 -9.28 -5.17
C LEU A 170 15.33 -10.31 -6.13
N ASN A 171 15.76 -10.35 -7.38
CA ASN A 171 15.30 -11.32 -8.38
C ASN A 171 15.54 -12.78 -7.91
N ARG A 172 16.71 -13.06 -7.34
CA ARG A 172 17.04 -14.40 -6.80
C ARG A 172 16.09 -14.77 -5.65
N GLU A 173 15.85 -13.87 -4.70
CA GLU A 173 14.98 -14.14 -3.56
C GLU A 173 13.53 -14.38 -4.02
N LEU A 174 13.01 -13.60 -4.96
CA LEU A 174 11.66 -13.78 -5.48
C LEU A 174 11.51 -15.11 -6.25
N ARG A 175 12.54 -15.52 -7.02
CA ARG A 175 12.54 -16.87 -7.64
C ARG A 175 12.50 -17.97 -6.59
N THR A 176 13.26 -17.84 -5.50
CA THR A 176 13.27 -18.79 -4.40
C THR A 176 11.89 -18.85 -3.74
N PHE A 177 11.27 -17.71 -3.48
CA PHE A 177 9.89 -17.63 -2.95
C PHE A 177 8.89 -18.33 -3.88
N ARG A 178 8.86 -17.95 -5.16
CA ARG A 178 7.96 -18.53 -6.16
C ARG A 178 8.10 -20.06 -6.27
N ASN A 179 9.32 -20.56 -6.23
CA ASN A 179 9.60 -22.00 -6.31
C ASN A 179 9.26 -22.73 -5.01
N GLY A 180 9.19 -22.04 -3.87
CA GLY A 180 8.79 -22.58 -2.58
C GLY A 180 7.28 -22.73 -2.40
N ILE A 181 6.45 -22.18 -3.31
CA ILE A 181 4.99 -22.28 -3.27
C ILE A 181 4.54 -23.60 -3.88
N GLU A 182 3.80 -24.39 -3.14
CA GLU A 182 3.40 -25.78 -3.56
C GLU A 182 2.35 -25.83 -4.67
N LYS A 183 1.61 -24.75 -4.94
CA LYS A 183 0.56 -24.62 -5.98
C LYS A 183 -0.59 -25.64 -5.86
N LYS A 184 -1.00 -25.97 -4.65
CA LYS A 184 -2.03 -26.98 -4.36
C LYS A 184 -3.34 -26.38 -3.87
N SER A 185 -3.34 -25.12 -3.44
CA SER A 185 -4.49 -24.46 -2.82
C SER A 185 -4.78 -23.10 -3.46
N PHE A 186 -5.95 -22.54 -3.16
CA PHE A 186 -6.29 -21.17 -3.52
C PHE A 186 -5.31 -20.16 -2.88
N VAL A 187 -4.91 -20.40 -1.64
CA VAL A 187 -3.94 -19.55 -0.89
C VAL A 187 -2.57 -19.58 -1.56
N ASP A 188 -2.14 -20.74 -2.07
CA ASP A 188 -0.90 -20.83 -2.86
C ASP A 188 -0.99 -20.00 -4.15
N GLY A 189 -2.17 -19.95 -4.78
CA GLY A 189 -2.44 -19.08 -5.95
C GLY A 189 -2.29 -17.61 -5.61
N LEU A 190 -2.81 -17.16 -4.46
CA LEU A 190 -2.65 -15.79 -3.98
C LEU A 190 -1.18 -15.48 -3.65
N ALA A 191 -0.47 -16.39 -3.00
CA ALA A 191 0.95 -16.25 -2.72
C ALA A 191 1.79 -16.17 -4.00
N TYR A 192 1.40 -16.90 -5.05
CA TYR A 192 2.02 -16.78 -6.36
C TYR A 192 1.74 -15.40 -6.99
N GLY A 193 0.50 -14.89 -6.90
CA GLY A 193 0.14 -13.53 -7.32
C GLY A 193 0.97 -12.47 -6.60
N LEU A 194 1.22 -12.65 -5.30
CA LEU A 194 2.10 -11.81 -4.51
C LEU A 194 3.54 -11.80 -5.05
N ALA A 195 4.09 -12.96 -5.43
CA ALA A 195 5.39 -13.05 -6.05
C ALA A 195 5.45 -12.29 -7.39
N GLU A 196 4.43 -12.43 -8.23
CA GLU A 196 4.34 -11.73 -9.51
C GLU A 196 4.21 -10.20 -9.33
N ALA A 197 3.44 -9.73 -8.35
CA ALA A 197 3.36 -8.31 -8.02
C ALA A 197 4.75 -7.73 -7.65
N MET A 198 5.50 -8.45 -6.82
CA MET A 198 6.87 -8.07 -6.46
C MET A 198 7.83 -8.08 -7.66
N TYR A 199 7.67 -9.03 -8.60
CA TYR A 199 8.46 -9.08 -9.83
C TYR A 199 8.20 -7.89 -10.75
N ASN A 200 6.97 -7.44 -10.86
CA ASN A 200 6.61 -6.30 -11.70
C ASN A 200 7.39 -5.04 -11.30
N PHE A 201 7.66 -4.87 -10.00
CA PHE A 201 8.49 -3.75 -9.52
C PHE A 201 9.91 -3.78 -10.11
N ILE A 202 10.52 -4.98 -10.25
CA ILE A 202 11.86 -5.11 -10.84
C ILE A 202 11.85 -4.61 -12.29
N GLY A 203 10.81 -4.94 -13.06
CA GLY A 203 10.65 -4.44 -14.44
C GLY A 203 10.70 -2.92 -14.51
N TYR A 204 9.93 -2.23 -13.67
CA TYR A 204 9.92 -0.76 -13.60
C TYR A 204 11.26 -0.14 -13.17
N MET A 205 12.12 -0.91 -12.50
CA MET A 205 13.44 -0.44 -12.04
C MET A 205 14.55 -0.66 -13.06
N VAL A 206 14.37 -1.59 -14.02
CA VAL A 206 15.40 -2.00 -15.01
C VAL A 206 15.25 -1.25 -16.32
N GLU A 207 14.07 -0.73 -16.65
CA GLU A 207 13.78 -0.01 -17.92
C GLU A 207 14.43 1.39 -18.01
N LYS A 208 15.57 1.57 -17.35
CA LYS A 208 16.49 2.70 -17.51
C LYS A 208 17.91 2.16 -17.69
#